data_deff9392093c9474f920081a99d741f4
#
_entry.id   deff9392093c9474f920081a99d741f4
#
_cell.length_a   1.000
_cell.length_b   1.000
_cell.length_c   1.000
_cell.angle_alpha   90.00
_cell.angle_beta   90.00
_cell.angle_gamma   90.00
#
_symmetry.space_group_name_H-M   'P 1'
#
loop_
_entity.id
_entity.type
_entity.pdbx_description
1 polymer ?
#
loop_
_entity_poly.entity_id
_entity_poly.type
_entity_poly.pdbx_seq_one_letter_code
_entity_poly.pdbx_strand_id
1 'polypeptide(L)'
;MNNLKITKATIDDVLKLQSIGKQSFSETFADVNSEENMKKYLDESFATAKLTAELENTSSYFYLAILDEKVVGYLKLNTGNAQTEKEDLNALEIERIYVAKEFHGKKVAQALYAQAEKIAEEIKASYMWLGVWEKNFRAVSFYTKNGFVQFDTHIFRLGDDEQTDLMMKKALL
;
A
#
# COMPACT_ATOMS: atom_id res chain seq x y z
N MET A 1 -5.92 -21.28 -3.65
CA MET A 1 -6.70 -20.07 -3.82
C MET A 1 -7.13 -19.91 -5.23
N ASN A 2 -8.09 -20.71 -5.60
CA ASN A 2 -8.45 -20.86 -7.01
C ASN A 2 -9.21 -19.68 -7.61
N ASN A 3 -9.76 -18.79 -6.77
CA ASN A 3 -10.56 -17.64 -7.23
C ASN A 3 -9.96 -16.30 -6.89
N LEU A 4 -8.66 -16.25 -6.56
CA LEU A 4 -8.00 -14.98 -6.29
C LEU A 4 -7.68 -14.27 -7.61
N LYS A 5 -8.15 -13.03 -7.75
CA LYS A 5 -7.90 -12.19 -8.91
C LYS A 5 -7.31 -10.86 -8.47
N ILE A 6 -6.34 -10.38 -9.23
CA ILE A 6 -5.80 -9.03 -9.05
C ILE A 6 -6.27 -8.20 -10.23
N THR A 7 -7.10 -7.20 -9.97
CA THR A 7 -7.72 -6.37 -11.02
C THR A 7 -7.35 -4.91 -10.85
N LYS A 8 -7.15 -4.22 -11.96
CA LYS A 8 -6.88 -2.78 -11.92
C LYS A 8 -8.14 -2.05 -11.48
N ALA A 9 -8.02 -1.19 -10.47
CA ALA A 9 -9.13 -0.38 -10.00
C ALA A 9 -9.32 0.86 -10.88
N THR A 10 -10.58 1.26 -11.03
CA THR A 10 -10.98 2.47 -11.76
C THR A 10 -11.80 3.35 -10.83
N ILE A 11 -12.22 4.52 -11.29
CA ILE A 11 -13.07 5.42 -10.51
C ILE A 11 -14.39 4.77 -10.11
N ASP A 12 -14.85 3.76 -10.86
CA ASP A 12 -16.05 3.01 -10.51
C ASP A 12 -15.87 2.17 -9.24
N ASP A 13 -14.62 1.95 -8.82
CA ASP A 13 -14.27 1.15 -7.66
C ASP A 13 -13.99 1.98 -6.40
N VAL A 14 -14.25 3.30 -6.44
CA VAL A 14 -13.88 4.20 -5.34
C VAL A 14 -14.44 3.78 -3.99
N LEU A 15 -15.70 3.31 -3.95
CA LEU A 15 -16.31 2.86 -2.68
C LEU A 15 -15.72 1.55 -2.18
N LYS A 16 -15.37 0.66 -3.08
CA LYS A 16 -14.68 -0.60 -2.73
C LYS A 16 -13.29 -0.30 -2.15
N LEU A 17 -12.57 0.62 -2.78
CA LEU A 17 -11.25 1.05 -2.34
C LEU A 17 -11.33 1.72 -0.97
N GLN A 18 -12.31 2.62 -0.78
CA GLN A 18 -12.54 3.27 0.50
C GLN A 18 -12.80 2.25 1.61
N SER A 19 -13.66 1.29 1.35
CA SER A 19 -14.04 0.27 2.34
C SER A 19 -12.84 -0.58 2.75
N ILE A 20 -12.13 -1.15 1.79
CA ILE A 20 -10.96 -2.00 2.11
C ILE A 20 -9.81 -1.18 2.70
N GLY A 21 -9.64 0.07 2.25
CA GLY A 21 -8.61 0.96 2.77
C GLY A 21 -8.85 1.28 4.24
N LYS A 22 -10.05 1.69 4.60
CA LYS A 22 -10.40 1.98 6.00
C LYS A 22 -10.28 0.75 6.88
N GLN A 23 -10.79 -0.39 6.42
CA GLN A 23 -10.73 -1.62 7.18
C GLN A 23 -9.29 -2.04 7.47
N SER A 24 -8.48 -2.14 6.44
CA SER A 24 -7.11 -2.64 6.58
C SER A 24 -6.21 -1.68 7.37
N PHE A 25 -6.38 -0.37 7.19
CA PHE A 25 -5.64 0.62 7.98
C PHE A 25 -6.03 0.52 9.45
N SER A 26 -7.34 0.43 9.74
CA SER A 26 -7.84 0.29 11.11
C SER A 26 -7.31 -0.98 11.78
N GLU A 27 -7.30 -2.10 11.06
CA GLU A 27 -6.78 -3.36 11.58
C GLU A 27 -5.28 -3.30 11.90
N THR A 28 -4.54 -2.43 11.20
CA THR A 28 -3.10 -2.27 11.42
C THR A 28 -2.80 -1.33 12.58
N PHE A 29 -3.51 -0.21 12.70
CA PHE A 29 -3.12 0.90 13.57
C PHE A 29 -4.07 1.20 14.74
N ALA A 30 -5.29 0.65 14.77
CA ALA A 30 -6.27 1.02 15.79
C ALA A 30 -5.80 0.75 17.22
N ASP A 31 -5.09 -0.35 17.43
CA ASP A 31 -4.65 -0.76 18.78
C ASP A 31 -3.61 0.19 19.40
N VAL A 32 -2.94 1.00 18.57
CA VAL A 32 -1.86 1.88 19.03
C VAL A 32 -2.19 3.36 18.85
N ASN A 33 -3.43 3.67 18.49
CA ASN A 33 -3.88 5.04 18.28
C ASN A 33 -5.23 5.28 18.96
N SER A 34 -5.54 6.54 19.29
CA SER A 34 -6.83 6.90 19.86
C SER A 34 -7.95 6.76 18.80
N GLU A 35 -9.17 6.52 19.26
CA GLU A 35 -10.34 6.47 18.37
C GLU A 35 -10.52 7.79 17.60
N GLU A 36 -10.26 8.91 18.27
CA GLU A 36 -10.37 10.25 17.67
C GLU A 36 -9.37 10.42 16.52
N ASN A 37 -8.09 10.08 16.76
CA ASN A 37 -7.06 10.17 15.74
C ASN A 37 -7.35 9.22 14.57
N MET A 38 -7.82 8.00 14.85
CA MET A 38 -8.18 7.03 13.83
C MET A 38 -9.33 7.54 12.97
N LYS A 39 -10.40 8.02 13.60
CA LYS A 39 -11.56 8.53 12.88
C LYS A 39 -11.17 9.69 11.96
N LYS A 40 -10.42 10.64 12.47
CA LYS A 40 -9.98 11.80 11.69
C LYS A 40 -9.13 11.37 10.49
N TYR A 41 -8.16 10.50 10.72
CA TYR A 41 -7.27 10.02 9.65
C TYR A 41 -8.07 9.26 8.58
N LEU A 42 -8.96 8.35 8.99
CA LEU A 42 -9.76 7.57 8.05
C LEU A 42 -10.68 8.45 7.22
N ASP A 43 -11.33 9.42 7.86
CA ASP A 43 -12.26 10.33 7.16
C ASP A 43 -11.54 11.22 6.16
N GLU A 44 -10.34 11.69 6.48
CA GLU A 44 -9.57 12.57 5.62
C GLU A 44 -8.82 11.79 4.52
N SER A 45 -8.12 10.73 4.90
CA SER A 45 -7.24 10.01 3.97
C SER A 45 -7.99 9.11 3.00
N PHE A 46 -9.19 8.66 3.38
CA PHE A 46 -10.03 7.80 2.55
C PHE A 46 -11.33 8.48 2.12
N ALA A 47 -11.34 9.81 2.09
CA ALA A 47 -12.47 10.55 1.53
C ALA A 47 -12.65 10.20 0.05
N THR A 48 -13.90 10.08 -0.39
CA THR A 48 -14.19 9.69 -1.79
C THR A 48 -13.58 10.65 -2.80
N ALA A 49 -13.64 11.96 -2.53
CA ALA A 49 -13.06 12.97 -3.41
C ALA A 49 -11.54 12.79 -3.55
N LYS A 50 -10.87 12.51 -2.44
CA LYS A 50 -9.42 12.28 -2.44
C LYS A 50 -9.05 11.02 -3.21
N LEU A 51 -9.75 9.92 -2.94
CA LEU A 51 -9.50 8.65 -3.62
C LEU A 51 -9.80 8.75 -5.12
N THR A 52 -10.84 9.46 -5.50
CA THR A 52 -11.16 9.69 -6.90
C THR A 52 -10.02 10.42 -7.60
N ALA A 53 -9.51 11.49 -6.99
CA ALA A 53 -8.37 12.23 -7.54
C ALA A 53 -7.13 11.34 -7.69
N GLU A 54 -6.86 10.49 -6.68
CA GLU A 54 -5.73 9.57 -6.73
C GLU A 54 -5.91 8.51 -7.83
N LEU A 55 -7.13 7.99 -8.00
CA LEU A 55 -7.44 7.02 -9.05
C LEU A 55 -7.31 7.62 -10.46
N GLU A 56 -7.61 8.91 -10.59
CA GLU A 56 -7.49 9.62 -11.86
C GLU A 56 -6.05 10.02 -12.20
N ASN A 57 -5.15 9.97 -11.23
CA ASN A 57 -3.74 10.30 -11.46
C ASN A 57 -3.07 9.18 -12.25
N THR A 58 -2.66 9.47 -13.47
CA THR A 58 -2.06 8.48 -14.38
C THR A 58 -0.68 8.00 -13.94
N SER A 59 -0.06 8.67 -12.96
CA SER A 59 1.22 8.25 -12.39
C SER A 59 1.06 7.36 -11.16
N SER A 60 -0.18 7.04 -10.79
CA SER A 60 -0.50 6.09 -9.71
C SER A 60 -1.29 4.92 -10.27
N TYR A 61 -1.07 3.75 -9.66
CA TYR A 61 -1.75 2.51 -10.07
C TYR A 61 -2.40 1.90 -8.83
N PHE A 62 -3.68 1.56 -8.95
CA PHE A 62 -4.39 0.86 -7.89
C PHE A 62 -4.85 -0.50 -8.40
N TYR A 63 -4.65 -1.52 -7.58
CA TYR A 63 -5.11 -2.89 -7.87
C TYR A 63 -5.89 -3.42 -6.67
N LEU A 64 -6.97 -4.12 -6.96
CA LEU A 64 -7.77 -4.79 -5.95
C LEU A 64 -7.49 -6.29 -5.98
N ALA A 65 -7.36 -6.89 -4.81
CA ALA A 65 -7.33 -8.34 -4.67
C ALA A 65 -8.75 -8.80 -4.38
N ILE A 66 -9.29 -9.64 -5.25
CA ILE A 66 -10.66 -10.13 -5.15
C ILE A 66 -10.63 -11.64 -4.98
N LEU A 67 -11.18 -12.12 -3.88
CA LEU A 67 -11.27 -13.55 -3.57
C LEU A 67 -12.75 -13.90 -3.41
N ASP A 68 -13.22 -14.83 -4.25
CA ASP A 68 -14.63 -15.25 -4.24
C ASP A 68 -15.58 -14.06 -4.26
N GLU A 69 -15.33 -13.13 -5.18
CA GLU A 69 -16.12 -11.92 -5.44
C GLU A 69 -16.04 -10.87 -4.33
N LYS A 70 -15.20 -11.09 -3.31
CA LYS A 70 -15.01 -10.14 -2.20
C LYS A 70 -13.66 -9.46 -2.32
N VAL A 71 -13.64 -8.13 -2.13
CA VAL A 71 -12.38 -7.37 -2.06
C VAL A 71 -11.72 -7.67 -0.73
N VAL A 72 -10.52 -8.24 -0.78
CA VAL A 72 -9.78 -8.69 0.42
C VAL A 72 -8.47 -7.97 0.64
N GLY A 73 -8.06 -7.13 -0.30
CA GLY A 73 -6.83 -6.36 -0.18
C GLY A 73 -6.67 -5.41 -1.35
N TYR A 74 -5.65 -4.56 -1.27
CA TYR A 74 -5.36 -3.64 -2.37
C TYR A 74 -3.89 -3.24 -2.38
N LEU A 75 -3.49 -2.70 -3.53
CA LEU A 75 -2.13 -2.23 -3.81
C LEU A 75 -2.23 -0.84 -4.41
N LYS A 76 -1.41 0.10 -3.90
CA LYS A 76 -1.21 1.40 -4.54
C LYS A 76 0.27 1.56 -4.88
N LEU A 77 0.54 1.84 -6.15
CA LEU A 77 1.88 2.10 -6.66
C LEU A 77 1.96 3.54 -7.18
N ASN A 78 3.10 4.16 -7.02
CA ASN A 78 3.34 5.51 -7.54
C ASN A 78 4.61 5.55 -8.38
N THR A 79 4.56 6.32 -9.46
CA THR A 79 5.69 6.56 -10.35
C THR A 79 5.97 8.05 -10.45
N GLY A 80 7.17 8.43 -10.88
CA GLY A 80 7.50 9.83 -11.17
C GLY A 80 7.14 10.78 -10.03
N ASN A 81 6.40 11.82 -10.35
CA ASN A 81 6.03 12.86 -9.39
C ASN A 81 4.91 12.46 -8.43
N ALA A 82 4.27 11.32 -8.64
CA ALA A 82 3.26 10.82 -7.71
C ALA A 82 3.88 10.16 -6.49
N GLN A 83 5.18 9.86 -6.52
CA GLN A 83 5.87 9.28 -5.36
C GLN A 83 5.77 10.21 -4.16
N THR A 84 5.58 9.62 -2.97
CA THR A 84 5.32 10.38 -1.73
C THR A 84 6.57 11.02 -1.14
N GLU A 85 7.76 10.52 -1.51
CA GLU A 85 9.04 11.08 -1.11
C GLU A 85 9.86 11.40 -2.36
N LYS A 86 10.87 12.23 -2.16
CA LYS A 86 11.72 12.65 -3.26
C LYS A 86 12.74 11.56 -3.59
N GLU A 87 12.33 10.67 -4.49
CA GLU A 87 13.15 9.57 -4.98
C GLU A 87 13.41 9.73 -6.48
N ASP A 88 14.23 8.84 -7.02
CA ASP A 88 14.52 8.82 -8.44
C ASP A 88 13.21 8.71 -9.25
N LEU A 89 13.03 9.53 -10.27
CA LEU A 89 11.82 9.48 -11.11
C LEU A 89 11.64 8.13 -11.80
N ASN A 90 12.72 7.35 -11.92
CA ASN A 90 12.69 6.00 -12.49
C ASN A 90 12.49 4.91 -11.44
N ALA A 91 12.15 5.27 -10.21
CA ALA A 91 11.81 4.31 -9.16
C ALA A 91 10.31 4.04 -9.15
N LEU A 92 9.92 2.92 -8.56
CA LEU A 92 8.53 2.57 -8.30
C LEU A 92 8.30 2.50 -6.79
N GLU A 93 7.38 3.31 -6.30
CA GLU A 93 6.99 3.25 -4.89
C GLU A 93 5.82 2.29 -4.70
N ILE A 94 5.93 1.42 -3.69
CA ILE A 94 4.78 0.70 -3.15
C ILE A 94 4.29 1.55 -1.97
N GLU A 95 3.29 2.39 -2.21
CA GLU A 95 2.77 3.25 -1.13
C GLU A 95 1.93 2.44 -0.16
N ARG A 96 1.11 1.52 -0.66
CA ARG A 96 0.21 0.72 0.15
C ARG A 96 0.09 -0.68 -0.42
N ILE A 97 0.23 -1.67 0.47
CA ILE A 97 -0.09 -3.05 0.18
C ILE A 97 -0.72 -3.60 1.46
N TYR A 98 -2.04 -3.77 1.43
CA TYR A 98 -2.80 -4.16 2.60
C TYR A 98 -3.74 -5.30 2.27
N VAL A 99 -3.89 -6.20 3.23
CA VAL A 99 -4.78 -7.35 3.16
C VAL A 99 -5.62 -7.36 4.43
N ALA A 100 -6.93 -7.57 4.30
CA ALA A 100 -7.81 -7.72 5.45
C ALA A 100 -7.29 -8.84 6.36
N LYS A 101 -7.32 -8.59 7.66
CA LYS A 101 -6.69 -9.45 8.67
C LYS A 101 -7.13 -10.91 8.56
N GLU A 102 -8.42 -11.16 8.31
CA GLU A 102 -8.96 -12.53 8.17
C GLU A 102 -8.39 -13.29 6.98
N PHE A 103 -7.75 -12.60 6.04
CA PHE A 103 -7.13 -13.22 4.85
C PHE A 103 -5.61 -13.24 4.91
N HIS A 104 -5.01 -12.90 6.05
CA HIS A 104 -3.57 -13.05 6.25
C HIS A 104 -3.19 -14.54 6.18
N GLY A 105 -2.00 -14.81 5.65
CA GLY A 105 -1.52 -16.19 5.49
C GLY A 105 -2.09 -16.93 4.30
N LYS A 106 -2.90 -16.28 3.47
CA LYS A 106 -3.54 -16.89 2.29
C LYS A 106 -2.89 -16.44 0.96
N LYS A 107 -1.66 -15.95 1.04
CA LYS A 107 -0.86 -15.54 -0.13
C LYS A 107 -1.43 -14.36 -0.92
N VAL A 108 -2.35 -13.60 -0.36
CA VAL A 108 -2.93 -12.43 -1.02
C VAL A 108 -1.89 -11.33 -1.19
N ALA A 109 -1.12 -11.04 -0.14
CA ALA A 109 -0.04 -10.04 -0.22
C ALA A 109 1.00 -10.44 -1.28
N GLN A 110 1.34 -11.72 -1.38
CA GLN A 110 2.28 -12.19 -2.38
C GLN A 110 1.76 -11.97 -3.81
N ALA A 111 0.47 -12.18 -4.02
CA ALA A 111 -0.15 -11.92 -5.33
C ALA A 111 -0.16 -10.43 -5.68
N LEU A 112 -0.45 -9.57 -4.71
CA LEU A 112 -0.39 -8.11 -4.89
C LEU A 112 1.05 -7.67 -5.18
N TYR A 113 2.00 -8.22 -4.45
CA TYR A 113 3.42 -7.92 -4.65
C TYR A 113 3.90 -8.35 -6.05
N ALA A 114 3.45 -9.52 -6.51
CA ALA A 114 3.78 -9.99 -7.87
C ALA A 114 3.28 -9.00 -8.93
N GLN A 115 2.12 -8.36 -8.70
CA GLN A 115 1.64 -7.31 -9.59
C GLN A 115 2.55 -6.08 -9.55
N ALA A 116 3.07 -5.72 -8.39
CA ALA A 116 4.03 -4.62 -8.26
C ALA A 116 5.31 -4.92 -9.04
N GLU A 117 5.82 -6.13 -8.94
CA GLU A 117 7.00 -6.57 -9.70
C GLU A 117 6.76 -6.49 -11.21
N LYS A 118 5.57 -6.90 -11.64
CA LYS A 118 5.19 -6.84 -13.06
C LYS A 118 5.19 -5.40 -13.57
N ILE A 119 4.61 -4.46 -12.81
CA ILE A 119 4.62 -3.05 -13.19
C ILE A 119 6.05 -2.50 -13.20
N ALA A 120 6.86 -2.84 -12.21
CA ALA A 120 8.26 -2.40 -12.14
C ALA A 120 9.03 -2.86 -13.38
N GLU A 121 8.79 -4.08 -13.83
CA GLU A 121 9.41 -4.60 -15.04
C GLU A 121 8.92 -3.86 -16.29
N GLU A 122 7.61 -3.66 -16.41
CA GLU A 122 7.01 -2.96 -17.54
C GLU A 122 7.53 -1.53 -17.71
N ILE A 123 7.70 -0.80 -16.62
CA ILE A 123 8.22 0.57 -16.66
C ILE A 123 9.74 0.64 -16.62
N LYS A 124 10.41 -0.50 -16.50
CA LYS A 124 11.87 -0.60 -16.39
C LYS A 124 12.42 0.22 -15.21
N ALA A 125 11.76 0.10 -14.06
CA ALA A 125 12.20 0.80 -12.86
C ALA A 125 13.58 0.31 -12.43
N SER A 126 14.41 1.25 -11.95
CA SER A 126 15.76 0.91 -11.47
C SER A 126 15.69 0.26 -10.08
N TYR A 127 14.72 0.64 -9.27
CA TYR A 127 14.47 0.01 -7.97
C TYR A 127 13.01 0.24 -7.54
N MET A 128 12.57 -0.59 -6.60
CA MET A 128 11.31 -0.38 -5.87
C MET A 128 11.64 0.08 -4.46
N TRP A 129 10.78 0.90 -3.87
CA TRP A 129 10.95 1.33 -2.49
C TRP A 129 9.60 1.48 -1.80
N LEU A 130 9.64 1.53 -0.47
CA LEU A 130 8.44 1.67 0.36
C LEU A 130 8.80 2.21 1.74
N GLY A 131 7.79 2.71 2.44
CA GLY A 131 7.86 3.01 3.86
C GLY A 131 6.99 2.01 4.60
N VAL A 132 7.49 1.48 5.70
CA VAL A 132 6.75 0.53 6.53
C VAL A 132 6.96 0.85 8.01
N TRP A 133 5.87 0.86 8.79
CA TRP A 133 5.96 1.09 10.23
C TRP A 133 6.90 0.08 10.86
N GLU A 134 7.86 0.59 11.66
CA GLU A 134 8.92 -0.26 12.23
C GLU A 134 8.38 -1.39 13.11
N LYS A 135 7.20 -1.20 13.71
CA LYS A 135 6.56 -2.19 14.59
C LYS A 135 5.63 -3.14 13.84
N ASN A 136 5.47 -2.95 12.55
CA ASN A 136 4.72 -3.89 11.71
C ASN A 136 5.68 -5.03 11.29
N PHE A 137 6.01 -5.88 12.24
CA PHE A 137 7.02 -6.92 12.05
C PHE A 137 6.66 -7.89 10.94
N ARG A 138 5.37 -8.16 10.77
CA ARG A 138 4.89 -9.04 9.70
C ARG A 138 5.23 -8.46 8.33
N ALA A 139 4.95 -7.18 8.12
CA ALA A 139 5.24 -6.52 6.85
C ALA A 139 6.76 -6.39 6.63
N VAL A 140 7.50 -5.97 7.65
CA VAL A 140 8.96 -5.86 7.55
C VAL A 140 9.57 -7.20 7.15
N SER A 141 9.13 -8.28 7.79
CA SER A 141 9.59 -9.65 7.46
C SER A 141 9.24 -10.02 6.02
N PHE A 142 8.03 -9.70 5.57
CA PHE A 142 7.59 -9.97 4.21
C PHE A 142 8.49 -9.27 3.18
N TYR A 143 8.75 -7.98 3.38
CA TYR A 143 9.61 -7.23 2.45
C TYR A 143 11.06 -7.69 2.49
N THR A 144 11.58 -7.98 3.68
CA THR A 144 12.94 -8.50 3.82
C THR A 144 13.10 -9.82 3.06
N LYS A 145 12.13 -10.72 3.16
CA LYS A 145 12.14 -11.99 2.44
C LYS A 145 12.09 -11.79 0.93
N ASN A 146 11.49 -10.70 0.48
CA ASN A 146 11.41 -10.38 -0.95
C ASN A 146 12.59 -9.55 -1.46
N GLY A 147 13.62 -9.36 -0.64
CA GLY A 147 14.87 -8.73 -1.07
C GLY A 147 14.99 -7.24 -0.78
N PHE A 148 14.07 -6.68 -0.02
CA PHE A 148 14.15 -5.26 0.38
C PHE A 148 15.14 -5.08 1.53
N VAL A 149 15.87 -3.96 1.50
CA VAL A 149 16.84 -3.57 2.54
C VAL A 149 16.50 -2.16 3.00
N GLN A 150 16.61 -1.95 4.31
CA GLN A 150 16.40 -0.62 4.87
C GLN A 150 17.51 0.33 4.40
N PHE A 151 17.13 1.55 4.02
CA PHE A 151 18.10 2.58 3.62
C PHE A 151 17.91 3.92 4.34
N ASP A 152 16.75 4.14 4.98
CA ASP A 152 16.45 5.39 5.67
C ASP A 152 15.29 5.17 6.66
N THR A 153 14.92 6.24 7.35
CA THR A 153 13.73 6.27 8.20
C THR A 153 12.94 7.53 7.90
N HIS A 154 11.66 7.53 8.26
CA HIS A 154 10.73 8.61 8.00
C HIS A 154 9.74 8.69 9.16
N ILE A 155 9.37 9.92 9.57
CA ILE A 155 8.37 10.11 10.62
C ILE A 155 6.98 10.16 9.98
N PHE A 156 6.12 9.26 10.41
CA PHE A 156 4.71 9.24 10.03
C PHE A 156 3.88 9.79 11.18
N ARG A 157 3.04 10.78 10.90
CA ARG A 157 2.19 11.41 11.91
C ARG A 157 0.74 10.98 11.75
N LEU A 158 0.15 10.53 12.85
CA LEU A 158 -1.27 10.22 12.92
C LEU A 158 -1.85 11.08 14.04
N GLY A 159 -2.41 12.24 13.69
CA GLY A 159 -2.83 13.23 14.67
C GLY A 159 -1.63 13.76 15.45
N ASP A 160 -1.65 13.59 16.77
CA ASP A 160 -0.54 13.96 17.66
C ASP A 160 0.43 12.82 17.93
N ASP A 161 0.20 11.65 17.34
CA ASP A 161 1.08 10.49 17.48
C ASP A 161 2.12 10.47 16.38
N GLU A 162 3.38 10.25 16.75
CA GLU A 162 4.48 10.10 15.80
C GLU A 162 4.96 8.66 15.78
N GLN A 163 5.07 8.10 14.59
CA GLN A 163 5.57 6.75 14.38
C GLN A 163 6.76 6.81 13.44
N THR A 164 7.67 5.85 13.58
CA THR A 164 8.81 5.75 12.68
C THR A 164 8.56 4.68 11.62
N ASP A 165 8.66 5.09 10.36
CA ASP A 165 8.63 4.18 9.24
C ASP A 165 10.06 3.86 8.81
N LEU A 166 10.30 2.59 8.51
CA LEU A 166 11.54 2.17 7.86
C LEU A 166 11.35 2.36 6.36
N MET A 167 12.29 3.04 5.72
CA MET A 167 12.30 3.14 4.27
C MET A 167 13.17 2.02 3.71
N MET A 168 12.58 1.19 2.87
CA MET A 168 13.23 0.01 2.33
C MET A 168 13.23 0.06 0.81
N LYS A 169 14.26 -0.51 0.18
CA LYS A 169 14.32 -0.59 -1.26
C LYS A 169 14.91 -1.90 -1.75
N LYS A 170 14.57 -2.22 -2.99
CA LYS A 170 15.05 -3.39 -3.70
C LYS A 170 15.54 -2.97 -5.07
N ALA A 171 16.83 -3.14 -5.32
CA ALA A 171 17.41 -2.86 -6.63
C ALA A 171 16.91 -3.89 -7.65
N LEU A 172 16.62 -3.43 -8.87
CA LEU A 172 16.11 -4.28 -9.95
C LEU A 172 17.10 -4.46 -11.09
N LEU A 173 18.14 -3.64 -11.09
CA LEU A 173 19.17 -3.68 -12.13
C LEU A 173 20.55 -3.81 -11.52
#